data_5f7d86c4285c98acbcf26f16cf9403e3
#
_entry.id   5f7d86c4285c98acbcf26f16cf9403e3
#
_cell.length_a   1.000
_cell.length_b   1.000
_cell.length_c   1.000
_cell.angle_alpha   90.00
_cell.angle_beta   90.00
_cell.angle_gamma   90.00
#
_symmetry.space_group_name_H-M   'P 1'
#
loop_
_entity.id
_entity.type
_entity.pdbx_description
1 polymer ?
#
loop_
_entity_poly.entity_id
_entity_poly.type
_entity_poly.pdbx_seq_one_letter_code
_entity_poly.pdbx_strand_id
1 'polypeptide(L)'
;MLDKSFQEITSSIKNAITNTQLEIMTDANKKLVNLYFNIGKTLEENSSWGNKFIDNVAMELKMSFPNLKGFSVRNLKYMKSFYNEYKDDGEFVQLVAQLPWKHNITLMQKVKDKEIRKWYMSRCLEEGWSDNVLVYQIDTDLYNRQVKAIKHNNFNLTLKQNTDLANNIMKEPYVFDLIELTDDYKEKELENKILEKLKNILLELGSGFSFVGNQYKITIDNQDFYIDLLFYHIKLKCYIAVELKVEDFKPEFASKMGFYLTALDAEIKDENDN
;
A
#
# COMPACT_ATOMS: atom_id res chain seq x y z
N MET A 1 11.43 25.94 31.05
CA MET A 1 11.37 25.81 29.59
C MET A 1 12.74 25.35 29.11
N LEU A 2 12.81 24.23 28.42
CA LEU A 2 14.07 23.82 27.76
C LEU A 2 14.39 24.86 26.70
N ASP A 3 15.62 25.36 26.64
CA ASP A 3 16.08 26.33 25.67
C ASP A 3 15.83 25.82 24.23
N LYS A 4 15.43 26.70 23.32
CA LYS A 4 15.19 26.38 21.90
C LYS A 4 16.40 25.67 21.28
N SER A 5 17.60 26.09 21.63
CA SER A 5 18.87 25.48 21.26
C SER A 5 18.98 24.00 21.72
N PHE A 6 18.56 23.69 22.95
CA PHE A 6 18.56 22.31 23.45
C PHE A 6 17.57 21.41 22.68
N GLN A 7 16.40 21.94 22.31
CA GLN A 7 15.42 21.19 21.52
C GLN A 7 15.94 20.90 20.11
N GLU A 8 16.58 21.85 19.46
CA GLU A 8 17.21 21.70 18.14
C GLU A 8 18.32 20.63 18.16
N ILE A 9 19.22 20.69 19.15
CA ILE A 9 20.29 19.70 19.31
C ILE A 9 19.70 18.30 19.54
N THR A 10 18.73 18.20 20.45
CA THR A 10 18.09 16.90 20.77
C THR A 10 17.35 16.32 19.57
N SER A 11 16.67 17.16 18.78
CA SER A 11 16.01 16.75 17.55
C SER A 11 17.01 16.25 16.51
N SER A 12 18.13 16.95 16.33
CA SER A 12 19.20 16.54 15.43
C SER A 12 19.78 15.17 15.81
N ILE A 13 20.04 14.94 17.10
CA ILE A 13 20.54 13.64 17.59
C ILE A 13 19.50 12.53 17.36
N LYS A 14 18.22 12.77 17.68
CA LYS A 14 17.14 11.80 17.44
C LYS A 14 17.04 11.45 15.96
N ASN A 15 17.08 12.44 15.08
CA ASN A 15 17.03 12.23 13.62
C ASN A 15 18.24 11.42 13.14
N ALA A 16 19.44 11.73 13.61
CA ALA A 16 20.63 10.96 13.27
C ALA A 16 20.53 9.49 13.68
N ILE A 17 20.06 9.22 14.92
CA ILE A 17 19.84 7.85 15.41
C ILE A 17 18.80 7.13 14.52
N THR A 18 17.66 7.75 14.27
CA THR A 18 16.57 7.14 13.48
C THR A 18 17.03 6.85 12.05
N ASN A 19 17.72 7.80 11.41
CA ASN A 19 18.22 7.62 10.04
C ASN A 19 19.24 6.48 9.98
N THR A 20 20.18 6.43 10.93
CA THR A 20 21.18 5.34 10.99
C THR A 20 20.51 3.98 11.20
N GLN A 21 19.49 3.88 12.06
CA GLN A 21 18.74 2.63 12.25
C GLN A 21 18.03 2.20 10.97
N LEU A 22 17.39 3.12 10.24
CA LEU A 22 16.75 2.84 8.95
C LEU A 22 17.76 2.38 7.90
N GLU A 23 18.92 3.03 7.81
CA GLU A 23 20.00 2.64 6.90
C GLU A 23 20.50 1.21 7.21
N ILE A 24 20.76 0.88 8.48
CA ILE A 24 21.18 -0.46 8.89
C ILE A 24 20.16 -1.52 8.48
N MET A 25 18.86 -1.26 8.71
CA MET A 25 17.79 -2.20 8.34
C MET A 25 17.71 -2.39 6.82
N THR A 26 17.82 -1.30 6.06
CA THR A 26 17.79 -1.32 4.59
C THR A 26 19.00 -2.08 4.04
N ASP A 27 20.19 -1.83 4.58
CA ASP A 27 21.42 -2.51 4.15
C ASP A 27 21.42 -3.99 4.51
N ALA A 28 20.90 -4.34 5.69
CA ALA A 28 20.74 -5.76 6.06
C ALA A 28 19.81 -6.49 5.08
N ASN A 29 18.70 -5.89 4.70
CA ASN A 29 17.79 -6.46 3.70
C ASN A 29 18.47 -6.62 2.33
N LYS A 30 19.18 -5.58 1.85
CA LYS A 30 19.93 -5.64 0.59
C LYS A 30 20.95 -6.76 0.59
N LYS A 31 21.72 -6.91 1.67
CA LYS A 31 22.71 -7.98 1.82
C LYS A 31 22.06 -9.37 1.83
N LEU A 32 20.90 -9.50 2.48
CA LEU A 32 20.14 -10.75 2.52
C LEU A 32 19.61 -11.14 1.12
N VAL A 33 19.01 -10.21 0.40
CA VAL A 33 18.48 -10.46 -0.95
C VAL A 33 19.62 -10.79 -1.93
N ASN A 34 20.75 -10.09 -1.84
CA ASN A 34 21.94 -10.39 -2.62
C ASN A 34 22.52 -11.78 -2.30
N LEU A 35 22.52 -12.18 -1.01
CA LEU A 35 22.90 -13.54 -0.63
C LEU A 35 21.99 -14.56 -1.30
N TYR A 36 20.68 -14.35 -1.29
CA TYR A 36 19.71 -15.25 -1.91
C TYR A 36 19.87 -15.31 -3.44
N PHE A 37 20.18 -14.18 -4.07
CA PHE A 37 20.52 -14.15 -5.50
C PHE A 37 21.76 -14.98 -5.81
N ASN A 38 22.83 -14.85 -5.03
CA ASN A 38 24.07 -15.61 -5.20
C ASN A 38 23.88 -17.11 -4.93
N ILE A 39 23.10 -17.48 -3.91
CA ILE A 39 22.72 -18.88 -3.68
C ILE A 39 21.93 -19.41 -4.88
N GLY A 40 20.97 -18.64 -5.40
CA GLY A 40 20.22 -18.97 -6.60
C GLY A 40 21.12 -19.23 -7.82
N LYS A 41 22.15 -18.39 -8.01
CA LYS A 41 23.19 -18.55 -9.03
C LYS A 41 23.92 -19.91 -8.86
N THR A 42 24.44 -20.16 -7.67
CA THR A 42 25.15 -21.42 -7.37
C THR A 42 24.28 -22.65 -7.62
N LEU A 43 23.00 -22.59 -7.22
CA LEU A 43 22.05 -23.68 -7.45
C LEU A 43 21.75 -23.90 -8.94
N GLU A 44 21.70 -22.84 -9.74
CA GLU A 44 21.48 -22.92 -11.19
C GLU A 44 22.70 -23.52 -11.90
N GLU A 45 23.89 -23.02 -11.61
CA GLU A 45 25.16 -23.49 -12.21
C GLU A 45 25.42 -24.96 -11.93
N ASN A 46 24.90 -25.49 -10.82
CA ASN A 46 25.06 -26.89 -10.41
C ASN A 46 23.80 -27.75 -10.62
N SER A 47 22.88 -27.30 -11.46
CA SER A 47 21.60 -27.99 -11.71
C SER A 47 21.74 -29.39 -12.33
N SER A 48 22.90 -29.74 -12.90
CA SER A 48 23.23 -31.05 -13.45
C SER A 48 23.38 -32.18 -12.42
N TRP A 49 23.45 -31.86 -11.13
CA TRP A 49 23.62 -32.86 -10.04
C TRP A 49 22.37 -33.71 -9.74
N GLY A 50 21.31 -33.53 -10.52
CA GLY A 50 20.10 -34.34 -10.47
C GLY A 50 18.98 -33.81 -9.55
N ASN A 51 17.84 -34.51 -9.57
CA ASN A 51 16.58 -34.04 -8.99
C ASN A 51 16.59 -33.83 -7.46
N LYS A 52 17.50 -34.52 -6.73
CA LYS A 52 17.60 -34.41 -5.26
C LYS A 52 18.65 -33.40 -4.79
N PHE A 53 19.32 -32.70 -5.68
CA PHE A 53 20.41 -31.78 -5.33
C PHE A 53 19.98 -30.73 -4.32
N ILE A 54 18.87 -30.00 -4.59
CA ILE A 54 18.38 -28.96 -3.70
C ILE A 54 17.91 -29.51 -2.35
N ASP A 55 17.35 -30.73 -2.34
CA ASP A 55 16.93 -31.39 -1.10
C ASP A 55 18.13 -31.71 -0.22
N ASN A 56 19.22 -32.23 -0.82
CA ASN A 56 20.48 -32.54 -0.12
C ASN A 56 21.13 -31.24 0.40
N VAL A 57 21.18 -30.19 -0.40
CA VAL A 57 21.69 -28.88 0.03
C VAL A 57 20.89 -28.34 1.22
N ALA A 58 19.53 -28.42 1.18
CA ALA A 58 18.70 -27.98 2.29
C ALA A 58 18.95 -28.77 3.58
N MET A 59 19.17 -30.07 3.46
CA MET A 59 19.48 -30.94 4.60
C MET A 59 20.85 -30.59 5.21
N GLU A 60 21.87 -30.41 4.39
CA GLU A 60 23.23 -30.06 4.82
C GLU A 60 23.24 -28.66 5.51
N LEU A 61 22.56 -27.68 4.91
CA LEU A 61 22.43 -26.34 5.52
C LEU A 61 21.73 -26.40 6.87
N LYS A 62 20.69 -27.24 7.03
CA LYS A 62 20.00 -27.41 8.29
C LYS A 62 20.89 -28.06 9.37
N MET A 63 21.76 -28.97 8.98
CA MET A 63 22.74 -29.61 9.89
C MET A 63 23.82 -28.61 10.32
N SER A 64 24.39 -27.88 9.37
CA SER A 64 25.44 -26.90 9.61
C SER A 64 24.97 -25.66 10.36
N PHE A 65 23.71 -25.24 10.15
CA PHE A 65 23.12 -24.03 10.71
C PHE A 65 21.73 -24.29 11.30
N PRO A 66 21.61 -25.07 12.39
CA PRO A 66 20.30 -25.54 12.90
C PRO A 66 19.36 -24.41 13.33
N ASN A 67 19.89 -23.27 13.75
CA ASN A 67 19.13 -22.11 14.21
C ASN A 67 18.80 -21.10 13.07
N LEU A 68 19.38 -21.29 11.88
CA LEU A 68 19.19 -20.37 10.77
C LEU A 68 17.92 -20.74 9.99
N LYS A 69 16.99 -19.78 9.87
CA LYS A 69 15.75 -19.95 9.11
C LYS A 69 15.94 -19.45 7.68
N GLY A 70 15.08 -19.91 6.77
CA GLY A 70 15.03 -19.38 5.40
C GLY A 70 15.70 -20.26 4.34
N PHE A 71 16.24 -21.44 4.68
CA PHE A 71 16.93 -22.35 3.75
C PHE A 71 16.18 -23.68 3.54
N SER A 72 14.85 -23.65 3.58
CA SER A 72 14.04 -24.81 3.20
C SER A 72 14.14 -25.08 1.69
N VAL A 73 13.89 -26.31 1.28
CA VAL A 73 13.84 -26.73 -0.14
C VAL A 73 13.00 -25.76 -0.98
N ARG A 74 11.82 -25.38 -0.48
CA ARG A 74 10.93 -24.43 -1.15
C ARG A 74 11.62 -23.08 -1.36
N ASN A 75 12.27 -22.56 -0.33
CA ASN A 75 12.90 -21.23 -0.42
C ASN A 75 14.16 -21.26 -1.30
N LEU A 76 14.95 -22.34 -1.28
CA LEU A 76 16.07 -22.54 -2.20
C LEU A 76 15.60 -22.59 -3.67
N LYS A 77 14.45 -23.22 -3.93
CA LYS A 77 13.84 -23.19 -5.27
C LYS A 77 13.40 -21.76 -5.66
N TYR A 78 12.89 -20.96 -4.72
CA TYR A 78 12.60 -19.56 -4.99
C TYR A 78 13.86 -18.73 -5.28
N MET A 79 14.95 -18.96 -4.55
CA MET A 79 16.24 -18.30 -4.81
C MET A 79 16.76 -18.63 -6.22
N LYS A 80 16.67 -19.90 -6.63
CA LYS A 80 17.03 -20.34 -7.98
C LYS A 80 16.17 -19.65 -9.05
N SER A 81 14.85 -19.62 -8.85
CA SER A 81 13.91 -18.94 -9.77
C SER A 81 14.16 -17.43 -9.80
N PHE A 82 14.48 -16.82 -8.67
CA PHE A 82 14.80 -15.40 -8.54
C PHE A 82 16.06 -15.03 -9.33
N TYR A 83 17.12 -15.82 -9.21
CA TYR A 83 18.31 -15.64 -10.03
C TYR A 83 18.00 -15.74 -11.53
N ASN A 84 17.29 -16.79 -11.95
CA ASN A 84 16.94 -16.99 -13.37
C ASN A 84 16.07 -15.86 -13.94
N GLU A 85 15.20 -15.28 -13.14
CA GLU A 85 14.32 -14.18 -13.55
C GLU A 85 15.07 -12.87 -13.76
N TYR A 86 16.12 -12.59 -12.94
CA TYR A 86 16.77 -11.28 -12.89
C TYR A 86 18.25 -11.26 -13.29
N LYS A 87 18.88 -12.38 -13.62
CA LYS A 87 20.34 -12.49 -13.91
C LYS A 87 20.81 -11.59 -15.06
N ASP A 88 19.94 -11.32 -16.02
CA ASP A 88 20.27 -10.57 -17.23
C ASP A 88 19.83 -9.09 -17.14
N ASP A 89 19.36 -8.64 -15.99
CA ASP A 89 18.81 -7.30 -15.78
C ASP A 89 19.43 -6.65 -14.52
N GLY A 90 20.61 -6.05 -14.69
CA GLY A 90 21.36 -5.47 -13.57
C GLY A 90 20.67 -4.29 -12.90
N GLU A 91 19.87 -3.51 -13.63
CA GLU A 91 19.10 -2.40 -13.06
C GLU A 91 17.97 -2.90 -12.18
N PHE A 92 17.30 -3.98 -12.61
CA PHE A 92 16.25 -4.63 -11.86
C PHE A 92 16.77 -5.27 -10.56
N VAL A 93 17.98 -5.84 -10.58
CA VAL A 93 18.63 -6.42 -9.39
C VAL A 93 18.79 -5.38 -8.28
N GLN A 94 19.09 -4.13 -8.61
CA GLN A 94 19.20 -3.06 -7.62
C GLN A 94 17.83 -2.71 -6.98
N LEU A 95 16.77 -2.73 -7.76
CA LEU A 95 15.41 -2.44 -7.29
C LEU A 95 14.88 -3.58 -6.38
N VAL A 96 15.01 -4.82 -6.81
CA VAL A 96 14.56 -6.00 -6.03
C VAL A 96 15.28 -6.13 -4.70
N ALA A 97 16.54 -5.71 -4.62
CA ALA A 97 17.34 -5.74 -3.40
C ALA A 97 16.80 -4.77 -2.30
N GLN A 98 16.03 -3.76 -2.66
CA GLN A 98 15.44 -2.82 -1.70
C GLN A 98 14.16 -3.37 -1.06
N LEU A 99 13.51 -4.34 -1.68
CA LEU A 99 12.26 -4.94 -1.18
C LEU A 99 12.53 -6.13 -0.26
N PRO A 100 11.67 -6.37 0.75
CA PRO A 100 11.73 -7.59 1.54
C PRO A 100 11.62 -8.84 0.66
N TRP A 101 12.30 -9.93 1.05
CA TRP A 101 12.31 -11.16 0.28
C TRP A 101 10.93 -11.71 -0.08
N LYS A 102 9.98 -11.61 0.86
CA LYS A 102 8.61 -12.08 0.63
C LYS A 102 7.90 -11.31 -0.48
N HIS A 103 8.10 -9.98 -0.57
CA HIS A 103 7.55 -9.15 -1.65
C HIS A 103 8.11 -9.59 -3.01
N ASN A 104 9.40 -9.87 -3.10
CA ASN A 104 10.02 -10.34 -4.33
C ASN A 104 9.41 -11.67 -4.80
N ILE A 105 9.17 -12.62 -3.87
CA ILE A 105 8.51 -13.90 -4.19
C ILE A 105 7.07 -13.63 -4.70
N THR A 106 6.30 -12.84 -3.98
CA THR A 106 4.91 -12.51 -4.34
C THR A 106 4.83 -11.89 -5.74
N LEU A 107 5.66 -10.89 -6.01
CA LEU A 107 5.72 -10.21 -7.29
C LEU A 107 6.10 -11.16 -8.43
N MET A 108 7.12 -11.97 -8.24
CA MET A 108 7.57 -12.95 -9.24
C MET A 108 6.50 -13.99 -9.55
N GLN A 109 5.70 -14.39 -8.57
CA GLN A 109 4.65 -15.38 -8.74
C GLN A 109 3.39 -14.81 -9.38
N LYS A 110 2.95 -13.62 -8.94
CA LYS A 110 1.65 -13.04 -9.32
C LYS A 110 1.73 -12.11 -10.53
N VAL A 111 2.85 -11.43 -10.78
CA VAL A 111 2.99 -10.44 -11.85
C VAL A 111 4.00 -10.93 -12.88
N LYS A 112 3.53 -11.33 -14.06
CA LYS A 112 4.40 -11.89 -15.11
C LYS A 112 5.07 -10.83 -15.96
N ASP A 113 4.39 -9.74 -16.24
CA ASP A 113 4.93 -8.61 -16.99
C ASP A 113 5.96 -7.86 -16.14
N LYS A 114 7.17 -7.67 -16.69
CA LYS A 114 8.29 -7.05 -15.97
C LYS A 114 8.06 -5.56 -15.68
N GLU A 115 7.45 -4.83 -16.60
CA GLU A 115 7.18 -3.40 -16.43
C GLU A 115 6.10 -3.16 -15.38
N ILE A 116 5.03 -3.97 -15.40
CA ILE A 116 4.00 -3.93 -14.37
C ILE A 116 4.59 -4.32 -13.01
N ARG A 117 5.48 -5.31 -12.99
CA ARG A 117 6.17 -5.72 -11.76
C ARG A 117 7.05 -4.60 -11.20
N LYS A 118 7.81 -3.91 -12.06
CA LYS A 118 8.63 -2.74 -11.69
C LYS A 118 7.77 -1.62 -11.09
N TRP A 119 6.61 -1.37 -11.68
CA TRP A 119 5.65 -0.40 -11.15
C TRP A 119 5.17 -0.78 -9.74
N TYR A 120 4.77 -2.05 -9.50
CA TYR A 120 4.38 -2.51 -8.16
C TYR A 120 5.52 -2.42 -7.16
N MET A 121 6.77 -2.69 -7.59
CA MET A 121 7.96 -2.54 -6.74
C MET A 121 8.14 -1.09 -6.29
N SER A 122 8.06 -0.14 -7.21
CA SER A 122 8.15 1.29 -6.90
C SER A 122 7.05 1.71 -5.94
N ARG A 123 5.81 1.25 -6.15
CA ARG A 123 4.69 1.54 -5.24
C ARG A 123 4.92 0.95 -3.84
N CYS A 124 5.47 -0.26 -3.73
CA CYS A 124 5.82 -0.84 -2.43
C CYS A 124 6.83 0.02 -1.67
N LEU A 125 7.84 0.57 -2.35
CA LEU A 125 8.85 1.42 -1.73
C LEU A 125 8.31 2.79 -1.35
N GLU A 126 7.49 3.40 -2.20
CA GLU A 126 6.88 4.72 -1.98
C GLU A 126 5.84 4.70 -0.86
N GLU A 127 4.99 3.68 -0.84
CA GLU A 127 3.82 3.59 0.04
C GLU A 127 4.07 2.73 1.29
N GLY A 128 5.20 2.03 1.35
CA GLY A 128 5.54 1.16 2.48
C GLY A 128 4.60 -0.05 2.63
N TRP A 129 4.11 -0.61 1.52
CA TRP A 129 3.14 -1.72 1.57
C TRP A 129 3.71 -2.95 2.27
N SER A 130 2.92 -3.56 3.13
CA SER A 130 3.15 -4.93 3.59
C SER A 130 2.85 -5.93 2.47
N ASP A 131 3.34 -7.18 2.61
CA ASP A 131 3.05 -8.23 1.61
C ASP A 131 1.54 -8.48 1.43
N ASN A 132 0.75 -8.39 2.50
CA ASN A 132 -0.71 -8.56 2.40
C ASN A 132 -1.37 -7.41 1.61
N VAL A 133 -0.90 -6.17 1.80
CA VAL A 133 -1.37 -5.02 1.01
C VAL A 133 -0.97 -5.18 -0.46
N LEU A 134 0.27 -5.58 -0.73
CA LEU A 134 0.74 -5.85 -2.09
C LEU A 134 -0.12 -6.92 -2.79
N VAL A 135 -0.39 -8.04 -2.10
CA VAL A 135 -1.27 -9.10 -2.62
C VAL A 135 -2.65 -8.54 -2.96
N TYR A 136 -3.26 -7.80 -2.06
CA TYR A 136 -4.57 -7.17 -2.28
C TYR A 136 -4.56 -6.25 -3.50
N GLN A 137 -3.56 -5.38 -3.62
CA GLN A 137 -3.46 -4.44 -4.75
C GLN A 137 -3.23 -5.14 -6.09
N ILE A 138 -2.49 -6.26 -6.10
CA ILE A 138 -2.33 -7.09 -7.30
C ILE A 138 -3.65 -7.78 -7.66
N ASP A 139 -4.32 -8.40 -6.68
CA ASP A 139 -5.53 -9.18 -6.90
C ASP A 139 -6.72 -8.29 -7.33
N THR A 140 -6.73 -7.02 -6.91
CA THR A 140 -7.70 -6.01 -7.37
C THR A 140 -7.25 -5.24 -8.61
N ASP A 141 -6.16 -5.66 -9.25
CA ASP A 141 -5.65 -5.08 -10.51
C ASP A 141 -5.41 -3.56 -10.44
N LEU A 142 -4.73 -3.11 -9.38
CA LEU A 142 -4.47 -1.69 -9.15
C LEU A 142 -3.78 -1.02 -10.35
N TYR A 143 -2.83 -1.70 -11.02
CA TYR A 143 -2.09 -1.11 -12.14
C TYR A 143 -3.02 -0.62 -13.25
N ASN A 144 -3.96 -1.45 -13.69
CA ASN A 144 -4.90 -1.06 -14.74
C ASN A 144 -5.85 0.05 -14.27
N ARG A 145 -6.34 -0.04 -13.04
CA ARG A 145 -7.25 0.96 -12.44
C ARG A 145 -6.58 2.32 -12.16
N GLN A 146 -5.29 2.35 -11.91
CA GLN A 146 -4.58 3.58 -11.59
C GLN A 146 -3.82 4.19 -12.77
N VAL A 147 -3.21 3.36 -13.63
CA VAL A 147 -2.33 3.80 -14.71
C VAL A 147 -3.05 3.84 -16.05
N LYS A 148 -3.82 2.79 -16.40
CA LYS A 148 -4.43 2.66 -17.73
C LYS A 148 -5.84 3.22 -17.83
N ALA A 149 -6.55 3.34 -16.71
CA ALA A 149 -7.93 3.83 -16.73
C ALA A 149 -8.01 5.32 -17.12
N ILE A 150 -9.05 5.66 -17.87
CA ILE A 150 -9.39 7.05 -18.16
C ILE A 150 -10.08 7.61 -16.92
N LYS A 151 -9.50 8.64 -16.29
CA LYS A 151 -10.00 9.25 -15.07
C LYS A 151 -10.86 10.46 -15.38
N HIS A 152 -12.10 10.42 -14.93
CA HIS A 152 -13.05 11.55 -15.06
C HIS A 152 -13.06 12.35 -13.77
N ASN A 153 -12.43 13.52 -13.77
CA ASN A 153 -12.38 14.40 -12.62
C ASN A 153 -12.27 15.88 -13.04
N ASN A 154 -12.49 16.77 -12.09
CA ASN A 154 -12.39 18.20 -12.26
C ASN A 154 -11.29 18.84 -11.36
N PHE A 155 -10.31 18.07 -10.94
CA PHE A 155 -9.27 18.52 -10.01
C PHE A 155 -8.53 19.76 -10.48
N ASN A 156 -8.31 19.92 -11.79
CA ASN A 156 -7.72 21.14 -12.36
C ASN A 156 -8.53 22.42 -12.09
N LEU A 157 -9.83 22.28 -11.83
CA LEU A 157 -10.74 23.40 -11.58
C LEU A 157 -10.97 23.61 -10.07
N THR A 158 -10.85 22.57 -9.27
CA THR A 158 -11.30 22.55 -7.87
C THR A 158 -10.14 22.58 -6.86
N LEU A 159 -8.99 21.94 -7.17
CA LEU A 159 -7.85 21.94 -6.28
C LEU A 159 -6.94 23.14 -6.51
N LYS A 160 -6.59 23.85 -5.44
CA LYS A 160 -5.64 24.96 -5.46
C LYS A 160 -4.22 24.50 -5.68
N GLN A 161 -3.84 23.34 -5.14
CA GLN A 161 -2.50 22.75 -5.16
C GLN A 161 -2.59 21.22 -5.31
N ASN A 162 -1.45 20.61 -5.70
CA ASN A 162 -1.32 19.15 -5.74
C ASN A 162 -2.25 18.40 -6.71
N THR A 163 -2.72 19.05 -7.78
CA THR A 163 -3.59 18.43 -8.80
C THR A 163 -3.00 17.15 -9.38
N ASP A 164 -1.68 17.16 -9.70
CA ASP A 164 -1.00 15.97 -10.22
C ASP A 164 -0.97 14.83 -9.20
N LEU A 165 -0.76 15.15 -7.92
CA LEU A 165 -0.80 14.17 -6.85
C LEU A 165 -2.21 13.57 -6.70
N ALA A 166 -3.27 14.38 -6.77
CA ALA A 166 -4.65 13.91 -6.73
C ALA A 166 -4.95 12.98 -7.90
N ASN A 167 -4.55 13.35 -9.12
CA ASN A 167 -4.69 12.50 -10.30
C ASN A 167 -3.95 11.16 -10.16
N ASN A 168 -2.78 11.15 -9.54
CA ASN A 168 -1.99 9.93 -9.34
C ASN A 168 -2.57 9.00 -8.26
N ILE A 169 -3.26 9.56 -7.27
CA ILE A 169 -3.90 8.79 -6.19
C ILE A 169 -5.22 8.18 -6.65
N MET A 170 -5.96 8.87 -7.50
CA MET A 170 -7.28 8.43 -7.96
C MET A 170 -7.24 7.12 -8.73
N LYS A 171 -8.20 6.26 -8.49
CA LYS A 171 -8.44 4.99 -9.18
C LYS A 171 -9.73 5.04 -9.98
N GLU A 172 -9.84 4.21 -10.99
CA GLU A 172 -11.06 4.05 -11.79
C GLU A 172 -11.18 2.61 -12.29
N PRO A 173 -12.14 1.85 -11.85
CA PRO A 173 -13.04 2.11 -10.71
C PRO A 173 -12.39 1.84 -9.35
N TYR A 174 -12.99 2.32 -8.28
CA TYR A 174 -12.72 1.84 -6.93
C TYR A 174 -13.44 0.51 -6.68
N VAL A 175 -12.76 -0.42 -6.00
CA VAL A 175 -13.35 -1.71 -5.62
C VAL A 175 -13.63 -1.71 -4.12
N PHE A 176 -14.88 -1.47 -3.77
CA PHE A 176 -15.34 -1.57 -2.39
C PHE A 176 -16.11 -2.87 -2.18
N ASP A 177 -15.54 -3.79 -1.41
CA ASP A 177 -16.23 -5.01 -0.99
C ASP A 177 -17.23 -4.67 0.14
N LEU A 178 -18.32 -4.02 -0.26
CA LEU A 178 -19.40 -3.63 0.63
C LEU A 178 -20.34 -4.83 0.81
N ILE A 179 -19.96 -5.74 1.72
CA ILE A 179 -20.85 -6.81 2.11
C ILE A 179 -22.13 -6.20 2.67
N GLU A 180 -23.28 -6.58 2.14
CA GLU A 180 -24.59 -6.19 2.65
C GLU A 180 -24.69 -6.52 4.13
N LEU A 181 -24.98 -5.53 4.95
CA LEU A 181 -25.37 -5.74 6.36
C LEU A 181 -26.82 -6.21 6.35
N THR A 182 -27.03 -7.49 6.44
CA THR A 182 -28.36 -8.02 6.72
C THR A 182 -28.69 -7.86 8.21
N ASP A 183 -29.95 -7.53 8.53
CA ASP A 183 -30.43 -7.01 9.83
C ASP A 183 -30.31 -7.95 11.05
N ASP A 184 -29.57 -9.04 11.00
CA ASP A 184 -29.67 -10.14 11.97
C ASP A 184 -28.39 -10.38 12.80
N TYR A 185 -27.59 -9.34 13.12
CA TYR A 185 -26.33 -9.49 13.85
C TYR A 185 -26.37 -8.95 15.29
N LYS A 186 -25.72 -9.72 16.21
CA LYS A 186 -25.44 -9.23 17.58
C LYS A 186 -24.46 -8.06 17.53
N GLU A 187 -24.65 -7.07 18.38
CA GLU A 187 -23.95 -5.79 18.44
C GLU A 187 -22.41 -5.90 18.31
N LYS A 188 -21.80 -6.89 18.96
CA LYS A 188 -20.35 -7.15 18.91
C LYS A 188 -19.85 -7.74 17.59
N GLU A 189 -20.68 -8.51 16.89
CA GLU A 189 -20.36 -9.04 15.55
C GLU A 189 -20.47 -7.95 14.49
N LEU A 190 -21.39 -7.01 14.69
CA LEU A 190 -21.56 -5.83 13.85
C LEU A 190 -20.35 -4.90 13.95
N GLU A 191 -19.85 -4.63 15.16
CA GLU A 191 -18.67 -3.79 15.40
C GLU A 191 -17.43 -4.37 14.70
N ASN A 192 -17.15 -5.66 14.84
CA ASN A 192 -16.04 -6.31 14.17
C ASN A 192 -16.15 -6.26 12.63
N LYS A 193 -17.35 -6.41 12.08
CA LYS A 193 -17.59 -6.32 10.64
C LYS A 193 -17.44 -4.89 10.11
N ILE A 194 -17.86 -3.89 10.86
CA ILE A 194 -17.65 -2.48 10.53
C ILE A 194 -16.15 -2.17 10.49
N LEU A 195 -15.38 -2.64 11.47
CA LEU A 195 -13.92 -2.45 11.51
C LEU A 195 -13.22 -3.14 10.33
N GLU A 196 -13.64 -4.34 9.97
CA GLU A 196 -13.08 -5.07 8.82
C GLU A 196 -13.42 -4.39 7.49
N LYS A 197 -14.63 -3.88 7.34
CA LYS A 197 -15.06 -3.08 6.18
C LYS A 197 -14.26 -1.78 6.07
N LEU A 198 -14.12 -1.05 7.18
CA LEU A 198 -13.33 0.18 7.21
C LEU A 198 -11.87 -0.07 6.80
N LYS A 199 -11.29 -1.18 7.27
CA LYS A 199 -9.95 -1.61 6.85
C LYS A 199 -9.87 -1.81 5.33
N ASN A 200 -10.84 -2.50 4.74
CA ASN A 200 -10.85 -2.75 3.29
C ASN A 200 -11.07 -1.45 2.49
N ILE A 201 -11.93 -0.56 2.97
CA ILE A 201 -12.12 0.76 2.38
C ILE A 201 -10.81 1.57 2.42
N LEU A 202 -10.13 1.60 3.57
CA LEU A 202 -8.85 2.32 3.72
C LEU A 202 -7.74 1.70 2.85
N LEU A 203 -7.71 0.36 2.72
CA LEU A 203 -6.78 -0.32 1.81
C LEU A 203 -7.05 0.02 0.35
N GLU A 204 -8.33 0.09 -0.03
CA GLU A 204 -8.72 0.48 -1.38
C GLU A 204 -8.45 1.96 -1.65
N LEU A 205 -8.72 2.85 -0.72
CA LEU A 205 -8.39 4.27 -0.84
C LEU A 205 -6.88 4.51 -0.97
N GLY A 206 -6.09 3.77 -0.21
CA GLY A 206 -4.62 3.87 -0.23
C GLY A 206 -4.04 4.74 0.88
N SER A 207 -2.74 5.07 0.76
CA SER A 207 -2.04 5.85 1.79
C SER A 207 -2.42 7.32 1.78
N GLY A 208 -2.41 7.91 2.96
CA GLY A 208 -2.74 9.34 3.17
C GLY A 208 -4.19 9.60 3.56
N PHE A 209 -5.08 8.62 3.47
CA PHE A 209 -6.46 8.75 3.93
C PHE A 209 -6.57 8.52 5.44
N SER A 210 -7.26 9.41 6.10
CA SER A 210 -7.63 9.33 7.51
C SER A 210 -9.15 9.30 7.63
N PHE A 211 -9.70 8.33 8.33
CA PHE A 211 -11.14 8.23 8.55
C PHE A 211 -11.57 9.26 9.60
N VAL A 212 -12.52 10.12 9.24
CA VAL A 212 -13.08 11.15 10.12
C VAL A 212 -14.36 10.65 10.78
N GLY A 213 -15.26 10.02 10.01
CA GLY A 213 -16.50 9.47 10.56
C GLY A 213 -17.42 8.85 9.52
N ASN A 214 -18.38 8.08 10.01
CA ASN A 214 -19.52 7.59 9.24
C ASN A 214 -20.78 8.30 9.69
N GLN A 215 -21.75 8.45 8.78
CA GLN A 215 -22.98 9.22 9.01
C GLN A 215 -22.63 10.57 9.66
N TYR A 216 -21.65 11.24 9.05
CA TYR A 216 -21.09 12.47 9.58
C TYR A 216 -22.12 13.60 9.47
N LYS A 217 -22.53 14.10 10.62
CA LYS A 217 -23.59 15.11 10.71
C LYS A 217 -23.04 16.49 10.39
N ILE A 218 -23.73 17.21 9.50
CA ILE A 218 -23.54 18.64 9.22
C ILE A 218 -24.88 19.34 9.47
N THR A 219 -24.85 20.47 10.16
CA THR A 219 -26.07 21.26 10.46
C THR A 219 -26.00 22.56 9.71
N ILE A 220 -26.91 22.82 8.79
CA ILE A 220 -27.04 24.09 8.01
C ILE A 220 -28.45 24.63 8.17
N ASP A 221 -28.57 25.87 8.53
CA ASP A 221 -29.86 26.54 8.74
C ASP A 221 -30.82 25.76 9.63
N ASN A 222 -30.30 25.17 10.74
CA ASN A 222 -31.01 24.30 11.66
C ASN A 222 -31.56 22.99 11.05
N GLN A 223 -31.06 22.58 9.90
CA GLN A 223 -31.35 21.28 9.30
C GLN A 223 -30.12 20.37 9.36
N ASP A 224 -30.34 19.12 9.72
CA ASP A 224 -29.29 18.11 9.84
C ASP A 224 -29.17 17.29 8.55
N PHE A 225 -27.94 17.20 8.05
CA PHE A 225 -27.58 16.40 6.89
C PHE A 225 -26.49 15.39 7.30
N TYR A 226 -26.43 14.27 6.61
CA TYR A 226 -25.50 13.18 6.95
C TYR A 226 -24.73 12.73 5.73
N ILE A 227 -23.38 12.74 5.82
CA ILE A 227 -22.46 12.18 4.84
C ILE A 227 -22.21 10.74 5.22
N ASP A 228 -22.34 9.78 4.30
CA ASP A 228 -22.19 8.36 4.62
C ASP A 228 -20.80 8.05 5.17
N LEU A 229 -19.73 8.48 4.48
CA LEU A 229 -18.36 8.37 4.97
C LEU A 229 -17.59 9.66 4.71
N LEU A 230 -16.89 10.14 5.71
CA LEU A 230 -16.00 11.29 5.61
C LEU A 230 -14.56 10.87 5.90
N PHE A 231 -13.65 11.24 5.00
CA PHE A 231 -12.22 11.08 5.14
C PHE A 231 -11.50 12.41 5.03
N TYR A 232 -10.28 12.47 5.54
CA TYR A 232 -9.33 13.55 5.31
C TYR A 232 -8.07 13.00 4.68
N HIS A 233 -7.59 13.62 3.60
CA HIS A 233 -6.36 13.20 2.95
C HIS A 233 -5.19 14.09 3.37
N ILE A 234 -4.26 13.52 4.15
CA ILE A 234 -3.18 14.24 4.84
C ILE A 234 -2.26 15.01 3.88
N LYS A 235 -1.85 14.38 2.75
CA LYS A 235 -0.92 15.00 1.80
C LYS A 235 -1.61 16.04 0.91
N LEU A 236 -2.86 15.81 0.54
CA LEU A 236 -3.67 16.74 -0.25
C LEU A 236 -4.26 17.86 0.60
N LYS A 237 -4.32 17.67 1.92
CA LYS A 237 -4.97 18.60 2.85
C LYS A 237 -6.39 18.93 2.41
N CYS A 238 -7.22 17.93 2.24
CA CYS A 238 -8.61 18.09 1.84
C CYS A 238 -9.51 17.04 2.46
N TYR A 239 -10.77 17.39 2.66
CA TYR A 239 -11.81 16.43 3.02
C TYR A 239 -12.29 15.69 1.78
N ILE A 240 -12.68 14.44 1.97
CA ILE A 240 -13.21 13.56 0.93
C ILE A 240 -14.51 12.97 1.44
N ALA A 241 -15.61 13.41 0.85
CA ALA A 241 -16.93 12.88 1.12
C ALA A 241 -17.24 11.72 0.18
N VAL A 242 -17.74 10.63 0.73
CA VAL A 242 -18.17 9.46 0.00
C VAL A 242 -19.64 9.18 0.31
N GLU A 243 -20.45 9.14 -0.74
CA GLU A 243 -21.86 8.77 -0.69
C GLU A 243 -22.02 7.37 -1.29
N LEU A 244 -22.64 6.47 -0.55
CA LEU A 244 -22.84 5.08 -0.95
C LEU A 244 -24.21 4.90 -1.57
N LYS A 245 -24.28 4.34 -2.80
CA LYS A 245 -25.54 4.03 -3.50
C LYS A 245 -25.49 2.60 -4.03
N VAL A 246 -26.61 1.90 -3.90
CA VAL A 246 -26.83 0.53 -4.40
C VAL A 246 -27.48 0.55 -5.78
N GLU A 247 -27.84 1.70 -6.29
CA GLU A 247 -28.51 1.91 -7.58
C GLU A 247 -27.61 2.66 -8.57
N ASP A 248 -27.99 2.63 -9.85
CA ASP A 248 -27.28 3.33 -10.91
C ASP A 248 -27.23 4.85 -10.65
N PHE A 249 -26.18 5.49 -11.17
CA PHE A 249 -25.97 6.93 -11.02
C PHE A 249 -27.17 7.75 -11.49
N LYS A 250 -27.58 8.71 -10.66
CA LYS A 250 -28.61 9.70 -10.98
C LYS A 250 -28.06 11.12 -10.80
N PRO A 251 -28.48 12.09 -11.64
CA PRO A 251 -28.03 13.49 -11.53
C PRO A 251 -28.26 14.14 -10.15
N GLU A 252 -29.30 13.70 -9.43
CA GLU A 252 -29.59 14.18 -8.09
C GLU A 252 -28.46 13.87 -7.09
N PHE A 253 -27.73 12.76 -7.30
CA PHE A 253 -26.61 12.40 -6.43
C PHE A 253 -25.46 13.40 -6.56
N ALA A 254 -25.18 13.88 -7.77
CA ALA A 254 -24.18 14.90 -8.01
C ALA A 254 -24.57 16.23 -7.32
N SER A 255 -25.86 16.60 -7.36
CA SER A 255 -26.38 17.80 -6.68
C SER A 255 -26.24 17.69 -5.16
N LYS A 256 -26.56 16.52 -4.58
CA LYS A 256 -26.38 16.22 -3.15
C LYS A 256 -24.91 16.33 -2.75
N MET A 257 -24.00 15.75 -3.54
CA MET A 257 -22.56 15.86 -3.30
C MET A 257 -22.05 17.29 -3.39
N GLY A 258 -22.51 18.07 -4.37
CA GLY A 258 -22.16 19.48 -4.49
C GLY A 258 -22.57 20.28 -3.24
N PHE A 259 -23.75 20.00 -2.68
CA PHE A 259 -24.19 20.59 -1.43
C PHE A 259 -23.28 20.19 -0.25
N TYR A 260 -22.93 18.90 -0.10
CA TYR A 260 -22.03 18.46 0.95
C TYR A 260 -20.65 19.11 0.87
N LEU A 261 -20.08 19.22 -0.33
CA LEU A 261 -18.77 19.88 -0.52
C LEU A 261 -18.83 21.36 -0.11
N THR A 262 -19.91 22.08 -0.49
CA THR A 262 -20.10 23.46 -0.07
C THR A 262 -20.23 23.58 1.45
N ALA A 263 -20.94 22.64 2.08
CA ALA A 263 -21.11 22.62 3.52
C ALA A 263 -19.81 22.33 4.27
N LEU A 264 -18.99 21.39 3.78
CA LEU A 264 -17.67 21.09 4.32
C LEU A 264 -16.73 22.29 4.22
N ASP A 265 -16.74 22.98 3.08
CA ASP A 265 -15.95 24.19 2.86
C ASP A 265 -16.33 25.33 3.82
N ALA A 266 -17.61 25.45 4.18
CA ALA A 266 -18.12 26.52 5.04
C ALA A 266 -17.92 26.23 6.54
N GLU A 267 -18.10 24.98 6.98
CA GLU A 267 -18.25 24.63 8.39
C GLU A 267 -17.03 23.91 9.00
N ILE A 268 -16.23 23.19 8.18
CA ILE A 268 -15.23 22.24 8.70
C ILE A 268 -13.84 22.51 8.17
N LYS A 269 -13.72 22.99 6.95
CA LYS A 269 -12.45 23.23 6.29
C LYS A 269 -11.65 24.34 6.96
N ASP A 270 -10.35 24.09 7.20
CA ASP A 270 -9.40 25.11 7.66
C ASP A 270 -8.88 25.95 6.49
N GLU A 271 -8.36 27.16 6.78
CA GLU A 271 -7.78 28.07 5.77
C GLU A 271 -6.61 27.44 4.99
N ASN A 272 -5.91 26.48 5.58
CA ASN A 272 -4.78 25.76 4.98
C ASN A 272 -5.18 24.51 4.20
N ASP A 273 -6.46 24.17 4.17
CA ASP A 273 -6.98 23.04 3.41
C ASP A 273 -7.25 23.41 1.94
N ASN A 274 -7.13 22.40 1.04
CA ASN A 274 -7.45 22.56 -0.38
C ASN A 274 -8.95 22.51 -0.64
#